data_f48bbc9cfde10b85915b86a1658be1db
#
_entry.id   f48bbc9cfde10b85915b86a1658be1db
#
_cell.length_a   1.000
_cell.length_b   1.000
_cell.length_c   1.000
_cell.angle_alpha   90.00
_cell.angle_beta   90.00
_cell.angle_gamma   90.00
#
_symmetry.space_group_name_H-M   'P 1'
#
loop_
_entity.id
_entity.type
_entity.pdbx_description
1 polymer ?
#
loop_
_entity_poly.entity_id
_entity_poly.type
_entity_poly.pdbx_seq_one_letter_code
_entity_poly.pdbx_strand_id
1 'polypeptide(L)'
;KSMVSNIFNFPVHKEGKDDVKVSYSQYTMWANCPKQWKLTYMDGHKDFDPSIHLVFGTAMHETIQAWLQVMYNDSAVKANDMDLEKLLLEEMAKEYKKMMAIYGVKFTTKDEMNEFYDDGLQILDFLRKNRAKYFSTRTMRLVGVELPIYYPASESNENIMMKGFLDLVFENLADNTIEIW
;
A
#
# COMPACT_ATOMS: atom_id res chain seq x y z
N LYS A 1 13.90 -7.69 -5.91
CA LYS A 1 13.72 -7.15 -7.28
C LYS A 1 12.60 -7.95 -7.91
N SER A 2 11.36 -7.45 -7.86
CA SER A 2 10.21 -8.07 -8.52
C SER A 2 10.43 -8.03 -10.02
N MET A 3 10.45 -9.19 -10.65
CA MET A 3 10.19 -9.29 -12.09
C MET A 3 8.70 -9.06 -12.30
N VAL A 4 8.29 -7.81 -12.38
CA VAL A 4 7.00 -7.47 -12.95
C VAL A 4 7.17 -7.68 -14.46
N SER A 5 6.50 -8.68 -15.00
CA SER A 5 6.39 -8.84 -16.45
C SER A 5 5.69 -7.58 -16.97
N ASN A 6 6.44 -6.71 -17.65
CA ASN A 6 5.95 -5.48 -18.28
C ASN A 6 4.98 -5.82 -19.43
N ILE A 7 3.78 -6.28 -19.11
CA ILE A 7 2.71 -6.49 -20.10
C ILE A 7 2.00 -5.16 -20.38
N PHE A 8 2.01 -4.24 -19.43
CA PHE A 8 1.51 -2.88 -19.59
C PHE A 8 2.68 -1.91 -19.50
N ASN A 9 2.99 -1.24 -20.61
CA ASN A 9 3.87 -0.09 -20.63
C ASN A 9 3.13 1.09 -19.98
N PHE A 10 3.09 1.13 -18.65
CA PHE A 10 2.74 2.38 -17.99
C PHE A 10 3.80 3.41 -18.34
N PRO A 11 3.43 4.56 -18.89
CA PRO A 11 4.39 5.61 -19.18
C PRO A 11 4.93 6.15 -17.86
N VAL A 12 6.10 5.66 -17.46
CA VAL A 12 6.84 6.21 -16.31
C VAL A 12 7.71 7.32 -16.87
N HIS A 13 7.33 8.56 -16.58
CA HIS A 13 8.18 9.70 -16.87
C HIS A 13 9.45 9.61 -16.01
N LYS A 14 10.60 9.94 -16.59
CA LYS A 14 11.85 10.01 -15.83
C LYS A 14 11.81 11.23 -14.92
N GLU A 15 12.25 11.06 -13.67
CA GLU A 15 12.39 12.19 -12.74
C GLU A 15 13.31 13.27 -13.33
N GLY A 16 12.78 14.47 -13.51
CA GLY A 16 13.53 15.68 -13.84
C GLY A 16 14.11 16.30 -12.57
N LYS A 17 15.24 17.01 -12.73
CA LYS A 17 15.94 17.65 -11.60
C LYS A 17 15.11 18.78 -10.97
N ASP A 18 14.29 19.43 -11.77
CA ASP A 18 13.49 20.60 -11.37
C ASP A 18 12.01 20.27 -11.16
N ASP A 19 11.65 18.98 -11.09
CA ASP A 19 10.28 18.54 -10.92
C ASP A 19 9.73 18.85 -9.53
N VAL A 20 8.58 19.50 -9.50
CA VAL A 20 7.80 19.67 -8.27
C VAL A 20 6.92 18.45 -8.07
N LYS A 21 7.22 17.66 -7.04
CA LYS A 21 6.52 16.40 -6.76
C LYS A 21 5.34 16.65 -5.83
N VAL A 22 4.15 16.23 -6.27
CA VAL A 22 2.91 16.32 -5.51
C VAL A 22 2.37 14.91 -5.27
N SER A 23 2.22 14.49 -4.01
CA SER A 23 1.55 13.24 -3.66
C SER A 23 0.05 13.46 -3.49
N TYR A 24 -0.73 12.35 -3.54
CA TYR A 24 -2.17 12.39 -3.26
C TYR A 24 -2.47 12.99 -1.88
N SER A 25 -1.70 12.64 -0.85
CA SER A 25 -1.85 13.19 0.50
C SER A 25 -1.57 14.70 0.57
N GLN A 26 -0.59 15.19 -0.20
CA GLN A 26 -0.36 16.64 -0.31
C GLN A 26 -1.54 17.35 -0.98
N TYR A 27 -2.02 16.80 -2.10
CA TYR A 27 -3.18 17.35 -2.80
C TYR A 27 -4.43 17.39 -1.92
N THR A 28 -4.75 16.27 -1.25
CA THR A 28 -5.92 16.16 -0.37
C THR A 28 -5.83 17.14 0.80
N MET A 29 -4.65 17.26 1.42
CA MET A 29 -4.44 18.22 2.51
C MET A 29 -4.61 19.65 2.03
N TRP A 30 -4.06 20.00 0.86
CA TRP A 30 -4.22 21.32 0.26
C TRP A 30 -5.69 21.62 -0.09
N ALA A 31 -6.39 20.67 -0.68
CA ALA A 31 -7.80 20.82 -1.06
C ALA A 31 -8.71 21.03 0.16
N ASN A 32 -8.40 20.35 1.29
CA ASN A 32 -9.16 20.50 2.53
C ASN A 32 -8.78 21.76 3.32
N CYS A 33 -7.48 22.05 3.43
CA CYS A 33 -6.99 23.21 4.18
C CYS A 33 -5.62 23.65 3.64
N PRO A 34 -5.56 24.65 2.74
CA PRO A 34 -4.30 25.17 2.19
C PRO A 34 -3.32 25.69 3.27
N LYS A 35 -3.84 26.21 4.38
CA LYS A 35 -3.03 26.68 5.51
C LYS A 35 -2.33 25.50 6.18
N GLN A 36 -3.05 24.39 6.44
CA GLN A 36 -2.47 23.19 7.01
C GLN A 36 -1.40 22.61 6.10
N TRP A 37 -1.68 22.53 4.79
CA TRP A 37 -0.71 22.10 3.82
C TRP A 37 0.56 22.95 3.84
N LYS A 38 0.42 24.28 3.87
CA LYS A 38 1.57 25.20 3.95
C LYS A 38 2.40 24.93 5.19
N LEU A 39 1.77 24.86 6.37
CA LEU A 39 2.46 24.60 7.63
C LEU A 39 3.22 23.27 7.60
N THR A 40 2.60 22.22 7.05
CA THR A 40 3.18 20.88 7.02
C THR A 40 4.30 20.72 5.99
N TYR A 41 4.09 21.21 4.75
CA TYR A 41 5.00 20.92 3.64
C TYR A 41 5.97 22.06 3.30
N MET A 42 5.58 23.32 3.57
CA MET A 42 6.44 24.46 3.29
C MET A 42 7.22 24.91 4.54
N ASP A 43 6.53 24.99 5.67
CA ASP A 43 7.13 25.48 6.91
C ASP A 43 7.71 24.35 7.79
N GLY A 44 7.50 23.08 7.40
CA GLY A 44 8.10 21.91 8.03
C GLY A 44 7.48 21.50 9.37
N HIS A 45 6.34 22.05 9.75
CA HIS A 45 5.60 21.68 10.95
C HIS A 45 4.89 20.35 10.74
N LYS A 46 5.59 19.25 10.95
CA LYS A 46 5.05 17.89 10.88
C LYS A 46 4.89 17.34 12.30
N ASP A 47 3.68 17.50 12.83
CA ASP A 47 3.27 16.73 14.00
C ASP A 47 2.84 15.35 13.52
N PHE A 48 3.68 14.35 13.78
CA PHE A 48 3.37 12.96 13.51
C PHE A 48 3.19 12.23 14.83
N ASP A 49 2.00 11.69 15.01
CA ASP A 49 1.65 10.94 16.21
C ASP A 49 1.65 9.43 15.86
N PRO A 50 2.62 8.66 16.37
CA PRO A 50 2.66 7.22 16.09
C PRO A 50 1.44 6.56 16.75
N SER A 51 0.81 5.63 16.03
CA SER A 51 -0.37 4.93 16.52
C SER A 51 -0.38 3.47 16.11
N ILE A 52 -1.12 2.64 16.87
CA ILE A 52 -1.33 1.25 16.54
C ILE A 52 -2.01 1.08 15.17
N HIS A 53 -2.89 2.00 14.79
CA HIS A 53 -3.57 1.96 13.50
C HIS A 53 -2.59 2.00 12.32
N LEU A 54 -1.52 2.78 12.42
CA LEU A 54 -0.48 2.85 11.38
C LEU A 54 0.33 1.55 11.31
N VAL A 55 0.70 1.00 12.49
CA VAL A 55 1.40 -0.30 12.55
C VAL A 55 0.54 -1.39 11.95
N PHE A 56 -0.71 -1.48 12.37
CA PHE A 56 -1.65 -2.49 11.90
C PHE A 56 -1.95 -2.35 10.40
N GLY A 57 -2.26 -1.13 9.94
CA GLY A 57 -2.55 -0.87 8.53
C GLY A 57 -1.39 -1.29 7.62
N THR A 58 -0.16 -0.88 7.96
CA THR A 58 1.03 -1.27 7.20
C THR A 58 1.26 -2.78 7.23
N ALA A 59 1.16 -3.42 8.39
CA ALA A 59 1.37 -4.85 8.53
C ALA A 59 0.33 -5.68 7.76
N MET A 60 -0.94 -5.28 7.80
CA MET A 60 -2.01 -5.91 7.03
C MET A 60 -1.78 -5.78 5.53
N HIS A 61 -1.40 -4.59 5.08
CA HIS A 61 -1.10 -4.30 3.69
C HIS A 61 0.03 -5.21 3.17
N GLU A 62 1.18 -5.25 3.87
CA GLU A 62 2.31 -6.11 3.52
C GLU A 62 1.92 -7.60 3.51
N THR A 63 1.14 -8.05 4.50
CA THR A 63 0.71 -9.45 4.62
C THR A 63 -0.20 -9.85 3.45
N ILE A 64 -1.19 -9.04 3.12
CA ILE A 64 -2.13 -9.30 2.02
C ILE A 64 -1.41 -9.26 0.67
N GLN A 65 -0.54 -8.29 0.47
CA GLN A 65 0.24 -8.17 -0.76
C GLN A 65 1.15 -9.38 -0.98
N ALA A 66 1.87 -9.83 0.06
CA ALA A 66 2.70 -11.03 -0.01
C ALA A 66 1.89 -12.29 -0.36
N TRP A 67 0.72 -12.45 0.25
CA TRP A 67 -0.19 -13.55 -0.05
C TRP A 67 -0.69 -13.53 -1.49
N LEU A 68 -1.12 -12.36 -2.00
CA LEU A 68 -1.57 -12.20 -3.37
C LEU A 68 -0.44 -12.42 -4.38
N GLN A 69 0.76 -11.95 -4.10
CA GLN A 69 1.92 -12.19 -4.95
C GLN A 69 2.23 -13.69 -5.09
N VAL A 70 2.19 -14.46 -4.01
CA VAL A 70 2.38 -15.92 -4.06
C VAL A 70 1.25 -16.58 -4.84
N MET A 71 0.00 -16.15 -4.61
CA MET A 71 -1.17 -16.72 -5.27
C MET A 71 -1.14 -16.58 -6.78
N TYR A 72 -0.74 -15.41 -7.29
CA TYR A 72 -0.74 -15.10 -8.72
C TYR A 72 0.56 -15.44 -9.43
N ASN A 73 1.71 -15.37 -8.76
CA ASN A 73 3.01 -15.64 -9.36
C ASN A 73 3.44 -17.10 -9.25
N ASP A 74 2.96 -17.83 -8.22
CA ASP A 74 3.25 -19.23 -7.99
C ASP A 74 2.00 -20.09 -8.18
N SER A 75 1.21 -20.19 -7.12
CA SER A 75 -0.07 -20.93 -7.15
C SER A 75 -0.95 -20.61 -5.96
N ALA A 76 -2.26 -20.81 -6.15
CA ALA A 76 -3.23 -20.71 -5.08
C ALA A 76 -3.00 -21.78 -3.97
N VAL A 77 -2.39 -22.92 -4.30
CA VAL A 77 -2.03 -23.95 -3.30
C VAL A 77 -0.94 -23.42 -2.39
N LYS A 78 0.17 -22.92 -2.94
CA LYS A 78 1.24 -22.33 -2.13
C LYS A 78 0.77 -21.15 -1.29
N ALA A 79 -0.10 -20.30 -1.84
CA ALA A 79 -0.68 -19.20 -1.07
C ALA A 79 -1.55 -19.70 0.11
N ASN A 80 -2.26 -20.82 -0.05
CA ASN A 80 -3.02 -21.41 1.05
C ASN A 80 -2.12 -22.00 2.16
N ASP A 81 -0.94 -22.49 1.80
CA ASP A 81 0.04 -23.07 2.72
C ASP A 81 0.84 -21.99 3.48
N MET A 82 0.69 -20.72 3.11
CA MET A 82 1.34 -19.62 3.83
C MET A 82 0.78 -19.47 5.25
N ASP A 83 1.67 -19.36 6.22
CA ASP A 83 1.34 -19.00 7.59
C ASP A 83 1.16 -17.49 7.72
N LEU A 84 -0.07 -17.03 7.37
CA LEU A 84 -0.41 -15.59 7.40
C LEU A 84 -0.48 -15.04 8.83
N GLU A 85 -0.79 -15.86 9.81
CA GLU A 85 -0.82 -15.46 11.22
C GLU A 85 0.59 -15.07 11.68
N LYS A 86 1.55 -15.94 11.40
CA LYS A 86 2.96 -15.65 11.68
C LYS A 86 3.46 -14.45 10.92
N LEU A 87 3.13 -14.33 9.63
CA LEU A 87 3.56 -13.22 8.80
C LEU A 87 3.01 -11.89 9.32
N LEU A 88 1.72 -11.84 9.67
CA LEU A 88 1.12 -10.63 10.26
C LEU A 88 1.81 -10.23 11.56
N LEU A 89 2.09 -11.20 12.45
CA LEU A 89 2.77 -10.94 13.69
C LEU A 89 4.18 -10.36 13.47
N GLU A 90 4.92 -10.93 12.52
CA GLU A 90 6.26 -10.47 12.15
C GLU A 90 6.24 -9.04 11.59
N GLU A 91 5.30 -8.72 10.68
CA GLU A 91 5.17 -7.39 10.11
C GLU A 91 4.70 -6.36 11.15
N MET A 92 3.75 -6.70 12.03
CA MET A 92 3.36 -5.82 13.15
C MET A 92 4.54 -5.54 14.08
N ALA A 93 5.32 -6.55 14.44
CA ALA A 93 6.49 -6.40 15.29
C ALA A 93 7.59 -5.55 14.63
N LYS A 94 7.78 -5.71 13.33
CA LYS A 94 8.74 -4.93 12.52
C LYS A 94 8.36 -3.46 12.47
N GLU A 95 7.10 -3.14 12.12
CA GLU A 95 6.64 -1.75 12.04
C GLU A 95 6.59 -1.08 13.43
N TYR A 96 6.19 -1.80 14.48
CA TYR A 96 6.25 -1.28 15.85
C TYR A 96 7.69 -0.90 16.25
N LYS A 97 8.66 -1.78 16.01
CA LYS A 97 10.08 -1.51 16.30
C LYS A 97 10.61 -0.30 15.51
N LYS A 98 10.23 -0.20 14.24
CA LYS A 98 10.59 0.93 13.37
C LYS A 98 10.05 2.24 13.92
N MET A 99 8.78 2.31 14.31
CA MET A 99 8.17 3.50 14.91
C MET A 99 8.79 3.84 16.26
N MET A 100 9.03 2.85 17.11
CA MET A 100 9.74 3.05 18.38
C MET A 100 11.15 3.62 18.19
N ALA A 101 11.88 3.16 17.17
CA ALA A 101 13.21 3.66 16.86
C ALA A 101 13.20 5.12 16.37
N ILE A 102 12.15 5.53 15.64
CA ILE A 102 12.02 6.88 15.09
C ILE A 102 11.55 7.88 16.17
N TYR A 103 10.54 7.52 16.94
CA TYR A 103 9.84 8.45 17.82
C TYR A 103 10.24 8.32 19.30
N GLY A 104 10.81 7.19 19.72
CA GLY A 104 11.31 6.98 21.07
C GLY A 104 10.24 6.90 22.17
N VAL A 105 8.95 6.84 21.79
CA VAL A 105 7.82 6.85 22.71
C VAL A 105 6.98 5.59 22.56
N LYS A 106 6.49 5.06 23.68
CA LYS A 106 5.54 3.97 23.67
C LYS A 106 4.14 4.52 23.36
N PHE A 107 3.57 4.11 22.24
CA PHE A 107 2.32 4.64 21.70
C PHE A 107 1.16 3.64 21.70
N THR A 108 1.37 2.42 22.20
CA THR A 108 0.33 1.38 22.33
C THR A 108 0.61 0.47 23.52
N THR A 109 -0.41 -0.22 24.01
CA THR A 109 -0.31 -1.25 25.03
C THR A 109 -0.19 -2.65 24.42
N LYS A 110 0.17 -3.64 25.25
CA LYS A 110 0.20 -5.03 24.79
C LYS A 110 -1.21 -5.54 24.46
N ASP A 111 -2.19 -5.15 25.28
CA ASP A 111 -3.57 -5.60 25.09
C ASP A 111 -4.17 -5.02 23.79
N GLU A 112 -3.95 -3.75 23.54
CA GLU A 112 -4.33 -3.12 22.28
C GLU A 112 -3.64 -3.76 21.07
N MET A 113 -2.34 -4.07 21.16
CA MET A 113 -1.61 -4.78 20.11
C MET A 113 -2.21 -6.18 19.83
N ASN A 114 -2.61 -6.91 20.89
CA ASN A 114 -3.26 -8.21 20.73
C ASN A 114 -4.65 -8.09 20.11
N GLU A 115 -5.45 -7.08 20.51
CA GLU A 115 -6.76 -6.82 19.92
C GLU A 115 -6.66 -6.59 18.40
N PHE A 116 -5.75 -5.71 17.97
CA PHE A 116 -5.53 -5.46 16.54
C PHE A 116 -5.00 -6.70 15.79
N TYR A 117 -4.17 -7.51 16.43
CA TYR A 117 -3.70 -8.77 15.85
C TYR A 117 -4.88 -9.74 15.64
N ASP A 118 -5.74 -9.92 16.64
CA ASP A 118 -6.92 -10.78 16.55
C ASP A 118 -7.90 -10.31 15.48
N ASP A 119 -8.12 -9.00 15.35
CA ASP A 119 -8.90 -8.41 14.25
C ASP A 119 -8.26 -8.73 12.89
N GLY A 120 -6.95 -8.62 12.79
CA GLY A 120 -6.21 -8.97 11.59
C GLY A 120 -6.40 -10.43 11.18
N LEU A 121 -6.36 -11.36 12.13
CA LEU A 121 -6.62 -12.78 11.88
C LEU A 121 -8.03 -13.02 11.32
N GLN A 122 -9.04 -12.31 11.84
CA GLN A 122 -10.40 -12.41 11.33
C GLN A 122 -10.50 -11.90 9.88
N ILE A 123 -9.83 -10.81 9.55
CA ILE A 123 -9.78 -10.26 8.19
C ILE A 123 -9.10 -11.25 7.24
N LEU A 124 -7.95 -11.82 7.62
CA LEU A 124 -7.22 -12.79 6.81
C LEU A 124 -8.02 -14.07 6.58
N ASP A 125 -8.72 -14.56 7.60
CA ASP A 125 -9.62 -15.72 7.48
C ASP A 125 -10.79 -15.42 6.52
N PHE A 126 -11.39 -14.24 6.63
CA PHE A 126 -12.43 -13.80 5.70
C PHE A 126 -11.93 -13.76 4.26
N LEU A 127 -10.75 -13.17 4.01
CA LEU A 127 -10.16 -13.10 2.68
C LEU A 127 -9.86 -14.49 2.10
N ARG A 128 -9.30 -15.40 2.91
CA ARG A 128 -9.06 -16.79 2.51
C ARG A 128 -10.35 -17.52 2.12
N LYS A 129 -11.40 -17.41 2.93
CA LYS A 129 -12.70 -18.05 2.67
C LYS A 129 -13.39 -17.49 1.43
N ASN A 130 -13.22 -16.21 1.17
CA ASN A 130 -13.86 -15.51 0.06
C ASN A 130 -12.92 -15.30 -1.14
N ARG A 131 -11.75 -15.94 -1.16
CA ARG A 131 -10.72 -15.77 -2.19
C ARG A 131 -11.25 -15.90 -3.62
N ALA A 132 -12.06 -16.93 -3.87
CA ALA A 132 -12.60 -17.20 -5.21
C ALA A 132 -13.55 -16.09 -5.70
N LYS A 133 -14.13 -15.33 -4.77
CA LYS A 133 -15.04 -14.23 -5.09
C LYS A 133 -14.27 -12.94 -5.42
N TYR A 134 -13.23 -12.63 -4.64
CA TYR A 134 -12.53 -11.35 -4.78
C TYR A 134 -11.24 -11.45 -5.60
N PHE A 135 -10.54 -12.57 -5.53
CA PHE A 135 -9.21 -12.75 -6.10
C PHE A 135 -9.12 -14.03 -6.96
N SER A 136 -10.10 -14.22 -7.85
CA SER A 136 -10.14 -15.41 -8.70
C SER A 136 -9.01 -15.40 -9.73
N THR A 137 -8.05 -16.30 -9.60
CA THR A 137 -6.96 -16.48 -10.59
C THR A 137 -7.43 -16.97 -11.95
N ARG A 138 -8.73 -17.30 -12.11
CA ARG A 138 -9.32 -17.68 -13.40
C ARG A 138 -9.84 -16.49 -14.18
N THR A 139 -10.29 -15.44 -13.46
CA THR A 139 -10.94 -14.27 -14.04
C THR A 139 -10.13 -12.99 -13.88
N MET A 140 -9.11 -13.02 -13.05
CA MET A 140 -8.27 -11.86 -12.76
C MET A 140 -6.80 -12.24 -12.88
N ARG A 141 -5.99 -11.29 -13.32
CA ARG A 141 -4.54 -11.34 -13.34
C ARG A 141 -3.97 -10.19 -12.52
N LEU A 142 -3.06 -10.49 -11.62
CA LEU A 142 -2.34 -9.44 -10.89
C LEU A 142 -1.34 -8.77 -11.84
N VAL A 143 -1.57 -7.50 -12.13
CA VAL A 143 -0.68 -6.69 -12.97
C VAL A 143 0.51 -6.20 -12.15
N GLY A 144 0.26 -5.81 -10.91
CA GLY A 144 1.35 -5.41 -10.02
C GLY A 144 0.86 -5.00 -8.63
N VAL A 145 1.85 -4.88 -7.76
CA VAL A 145 1.74 -4.46 -6.36
C VAL A 145 2.67 -3.28 -6.20
N GLU A 146 2.24 -2.23 -5.50
CA GLU A 146 3.03 -1.00 -5.28
C GLU A 146 3.53 -0.40 -6.61
N LEU A 147 2.66 -0.33 -7.62
CA LEU A 147 3.06 0.22 -8.91
C LEU A 147 3.28 1.73 -8.81
N PRO A 148 4.49 2.22 -9.09
CA PRO A 148 4.77 3.64 -9.00
C PRO A 148 4.03 4.43 -10.07
N ILE A 149 3.41 5.53 -9.67
CA ILE A 149 2.88 6.57 -10.56
C ILE A 149 3.85 7.75 -10.52
N TYR A 150 4.28 8.19 -11.69
CA TYR A 150 5.01 9.43 -11.87
C TYR A 150 4.61 10.04 -13.20
N TYR A 151 3.71 11.04 -13.14
CA TYR A 151 3.09 11.59 -14.33
C TYR A 151 2.81 13.10 -14.20
N PRO A 152 2.94 13.90 -15.26
CA PRO A 152 2.60 15.32 -15.20
C PRO A 152 1.16 15.53 -14.70
N ALA A 153 0.98 16.45 -13.77
CA ALA A 153 -0.34 16.78 -13.22
C ALA A 153 -1.24 17.49 -14.24
N SER A 154 -0.63 18.08 -15.26
CA SER A 154 -1.33 18.82 -16.33
C SER A 154 -0.45 18.87 -17.57
N GLU A 155 -1.08 18.80 -18.74
CA GLU A 155 -0.40 18.98 -20.03
C GLU A 155 0.20 20.40 -20.20
N SER A 156 -0.36 21.39 -19.50
CA SER A 156 0.10 22.77 -19.55
C SER A 156 1.26 23.07 -18.60
N ASN A 157 1.58 22.16 -17.68
CA ASN A 157 2.66 22.35 -16.70
C ASN A 157 3.36 21.00 -16.41
N GLU A 158 4.27 20.65 -17.30
CA GLU A 158 4.99 19.37 -17.26
C GLU A 158 5.96 19.23 -16.08
N ASN A 159 6.27 20.34 -15.37
CA ASN A 159 7.17 20.30 -14.20
C ASN A 159 6.46 19.95 -12.89
N ILE A 160 5.12 19.91 -12.87
CA ILE A 160 4.38 19.47 -11.69
C ILE A 160 4.02 17.99 -11.88
N MET A 161 4.68 17.14 -11.12
CA MET A 161 4.57 15.70 -11.24
C MET A 161 3.73 15.10 -10.12
N MET A 162 2.67 14.38 -10.49
CA MET A 162 1.95 13.52 -9.57
C MET A 162 2.80 12.30 -9.23
N LYS A 163 3.05 12.07 -7.94
CA LYS A 163 3.79 10.92 -7.44
C LYS A 163 2.93 10.11 -6.49
N GLY A 164 2.90 8.80 -6.70
CA GLY A 164 2.18 7.87 -5.84
C GLY A 164 2.51 6.43 -6.14
N PHE A 165 1.79 5.54 -5.49
CA PHE A 165 1.81 4.11 -5.75
C PHE A 165 0.37 3.63 -5.86
N LEU A 166 0.15 2.64 -6.73
CA LEU A 166 -1.09 1.87 -6.80
C LEU A 166 -0.86 0.59 -6.00
N ASP A 167 -1.63 0.41 -4.95
CA ASP A 167 -1.42 -0.69 -4.00
C ASP A 167 -1.57 -2.05 -4.67
N LEU A 168 -2.66 -2.24 -5.39
CA LEU A 168 -2.93 -3.44 -6.17
C LEU A 168 -3.56 -3.05 -7.51
N VAL A 169 -3.04 -3.62 -8.58
CA VAL A 169 -3.61 -3.45 -9.93
C VAL A 169 -3.91 -4.81 -10.52
N PHE A 170 -5.16 -5.02 -10.89
CA PHE A 170 -5.64 -6.24 -11.53
C PHE A 170 -6.14 -5.96 -12.95
N GLU A 171 -6.04 -6.96 -13.79
CA GLU A 171 -6.74 -7.04 -15.05
C GLU A 171 -7.87 -8.07 -14.94
N ASN A 172 -9.07 -7.67 -15.29
CA ASN A 172 -10.21 -8.57 -15.44
C ASN A 172 -10.12 -9.22 -16.83
N LEU A 173 -9.95 -10.53 -16.85
CA LEU A 173 -9.75 -11.29 -18.09
C LEU A 173 -11.04 -11.52 -18.91
N ALA A 174 -12.22 -11.18 -18.34
CA ALA A 174 -13.49 -11.35 -19.03
C ALA A 174 -13.78 -10.18 -19.99
N ASP A 175 -13.37 -8.97 -19.62
CA ASP A 175 -13.66 -7.74 -20.36
C ASP A 175 -12.42 -6.86 -20.63
N ASN A 176 -11.25 -7.32 -20.22
CA ASN A 176 -9.96 -6.61 -20.32
C ASN A 176 -9.96 -5.25 -19.63
N THR A 177 -10.74 -5.07 -18.57
CA THR A 177 -10.70 -3.85 -17.75
C THR A 177 -9.60 -3.90 -16.72
N ILE A 178 -9.11 -2.73 -16.29
CA ILE A 178 -8.14 -2.59 -15.22
C ILE A 178 -8.87 -2.16 -13.95
N GLU A 179 -8.65 -2.90 -12.89
CA GLU A 179 -9.16 -2.62 -11.55
C GLU A 179 -8.02 -2.19 -10.64
N ILE A 180 -8.19 -1.06 -9.95
CA ILE A 180 -7.24 -0.50 -8.99
C ILE A 180 -7.86 -0.62 -7.60
N TRP A 181 -7.13 -1.22 -6.67
CA TRP A 181 -7.58 -1.51 -5.31
C TRP A 181 -6.62 -0.88 -4.30
#